data_2d8c6b4402e695977e5054f761422559
#
_entry.id   2d8c6b4402e695977e5054f761422559
#
_cell.length_a   1.000
_cell.length_b   1.000
_cell.length_c   1.000
_cell.angle_alpha   90.00
_cell.angle_beta   90.00
_cell.angle_gamma   90.00
#
_symmetry.space_group_name_H-M   'P 1'
#
loop_
_entity.id
_entity.type
_entity.pdbx_description
1 polymer ?
#
loop_
_entity_poly.entity_id
_entity_poly.type
_entity_poly.pdbx_seq_one_letter_code
_entity_poly.pdbx_strand_id
1 'polypeptide(L)'
;TMIAGTVGGGSYSGEYLRGDGSSIELDISAFTDPTTKNAADLVTYAIHAWESGWGYVWGTYGSVLTDSLFAYKLEQYPDGVGSYADFIRANWLGGRTTDCVGLIKGYGWLNPDTMTIEYGTNGMPDLGANQMYYNASVSGTIDTMPDIPGLAVWHDGHIGVYIGDGYVIEAMNTKKGVVKTKLEGRGWTHWLQIEYINYD
;
A
#
# COMPACT_ATOMS: atom_id res chain seq x y z
N THR A 1 -16.10 7.53 8.22
CA THR A 1 -15.98 8.94 7.80
C THR A 1 -14.67 9.12 7.05
N MET A 2 -14.66 9.90 6.01
CA MET A 2 -13.46 10.22 5.25
C MET A 2 -13.12 11.70 5.41
N ILE A 3 -11.84 11.98 5.53
CA ILE A 3 -11.35 13.34 5.66
C ILE A 3 -10.64 13.70 4.37
N ALA A 4 -11.07 14.76 3.71
CA ALA A 4 -10.39 15.32 2.57
C ALA A 4 -9.33 16.30 3.05
N GLY A 5 -8.16 16.22 2.46
CA GLY A 5 -7.08 17.15 2.76
C GLY A 5 -6.22 17.41 1.54
N THR A 6 -5.42 18.44 1.61
CA THR A 6 -4.45 18.76 0.58
C THR A 6 -3.06 18.38 1.05
N VAL A 7 -2.34 17.62 0.24
CA VAL A 7 -0.93 17.31 0.50
C VAL A 7 -0.11 18.52 0.06
N GLY A 8 0.36 19.27 1.03
CA GLY A 8 1.24 20.42 0.78
C GLY A 8 2.70 20.00 0.79
N GLY A 9 3.51 20.70 0.03
CA GLY A 9 4.94 20.44 -0.06
C GLY A 9 5.30 19.28 -1.00
N GLY A 10 6.51 19.25 -1.48
CA GLY A 10 6.96 18.25 -2.44
C GLY A 10 6.34 18.45 -3.82
N SER A 11 6.29 17.38 -4.59
CA SER A 11 5.80 17.37 -5.97
C SER A 11 4.28 17.20 -6.11
N TYR A 12 3.54 17.03 -5.01
CA TYR A 12 2.12 16.79 -5.03
C TYR A 12 1.34 17.92 -4.37
N SER A 13 0.43 18.50 -5.13
CA SER A 13 -0.46 19.59 -4.69
C SER A 13 -1.94 19.22 -4.76
N GLY A 14 -2.27 17.96 -5.02
CA GLY A 14 -3.65 17.48 -5.14
C GLY A 14 -4.29 17.14 -3.79
N GLU A 15 -5.55 16.77 -3.85
CA GLU A 15 -6.30 16.32 -2.69
C GLU A 15 -6.07 14.83 -2.44
N TYR A 16 -6.14 14.45 -1.18
CA TYR A 16 -6.16 13.07 -0.76
C TYR A 16 -7.28 12.83 0.25
N LEU A 17 -7.75 11.59 0.29
CA LEU A 17 -8.76 11.17 1.25
C LEU A 17 -8.13 10.21 2.25
N ARG A 18 -8.39 10.46 3.53
CA ARG A 18 -8.01 9.53 4.62
C ARG A 18 -9.23 8.77 5.10
N GLY A 19 -9.04 7.48 5.35
CA GLY A 19 -10.00 6.72 6.12
C GLY A 19 -9.92 7.13 7.60
N ASP A 20 -11.05 7.15 8.29
CA ASP A 20 -11.09 7.45 9.73
C ASP A 20 -11.20 6.18 10.58
N GLY A 21 -11.17 5.02 9.94
CA GLY A 21 -11.23 3.74 10.62
C GLY A 21 -10.01 3.49 11.51
N SER A 22 -10.22 2.76 12.59
CA SER A 22 -9.17 2.39 13.54
C SER A 22 -9.16 0.87 13.79
N SER A 23 -9.85 0.10 12.95
CA SER A 23 -9.89 -1.35 13.10
C SER A 23 -8.56 -1.97 12.69
N ILE A 24 -8.06 -2.89 13.52
CA ILE A 24 -6.89 -3.71 13.20
C ILE A 24 -7.28 -5.07 12.62
N GLU A 25 -8.56 -5.38 12.53
CA GLU A 25 -9.03 -6.63 11.95
C GLU A 25 -8.98 -6.57 10.43
N LEU A 26 -8.49 -7.65 9.81
CA LEU A 26 -8.55 -7.80 8.37
C LEU A 26 -9.94 -8.32 7.99
N ASP A 27 -10.54 -7.72 6.96
CA ASP A 27 -11.83 -8.13 6.43
C ASP A 27 -11.68 -8.47 4.95
N ILE A 28 -11.82 -9.77 4.64
CA ILE A 28 -11.76 -10.30 3.27
C ILE A 28 -13.14 -10.79 2.79
N SER A 29 -14.21 -10.41 3.46
CA SER A 29 -15.57 -10.87 3.12
C SER A 29 -15.98 -10.49 1.70
N ALA A 30 -15.41 -9.41 1.15
CA ALA A 30 -15.69 -8.94 -0.21
C ALA A 30 -14.70 -9.50 -1.26
N PHE A 31 -13.78 -10.39 -0.89
CA PHE A 31 -12.89 -11.03 -1.85
C PHE A 31 -13.69 -11.93 -2.80
N THR A 32 -13.31 -11.91 -4.08
CA THR A 32 -13.93 -12.74 -5.11
C THR A 32 -13.40 -14.18 -5.05
N ASP A 33 -12.11 -14.34 -4.79
CA ASP A 33 -11.44 -15.65 -4.66
C ASP A 33 -10.27 -15.53 -3.68
N PRO A 34 -10.50 -15.83 -2.39
CA PRO A 34 -9.42 -15.76 -1.39
C PRO A 34 -8.29 -16.74 -1.60
N THR A 35 -8.50 -17.79 -2.43
CA THR A 35 -7.51 -18.84 -2.65
C THR A 35 -6.47 -18.48 -3.70
N THR A 36 -6.72 -17.46 -4.51
CA THR A 36 -5.77 -16.96 -5.51
C THR A 36 -5.49 -15.48 -5.30
N LYS A 37 -4.27 -15.07 -5.62
CA LYS A 37 -3.94 -13.64 -5.60
C LYS A 37 -4.31 -13.04 -6.95
N ASN A 38 -5.24 -12.08 -6.94
CA ASN A 38 -5.84 -11.53 -8.16
C ASN A 38 -6.07 -10.03 -8.06
N ALA A 39 -6.24 -9.39 -9.19
CA ALA A 39 -6.36 -7.94 -9.29
C ALA A 39 -7.57 -7.39 -8.52
N ALA A 40 -8.73 -8.05 -8.63
CA ALA A 40 -9.95 -7.58 -7.96
C ALA A 40 -9.80 -7.60 -6.44
N ASP A 41 -9.19 -8.65 -5.90
CA ASP A 41 -9.00 -8.79 -4.46
C ASP A 41 -7.88 -7.89 -3.93
N LEU A 42 -6.86 -7.58 -4.75
CA LEU A 42 -5.89 -6.54 -4.40
C LEU A 42 -6.59 -5.19 -4.23
N VAL A 43 -7.51 -4.84 -5.12
CA VAL A 43 -8.29 -3.60 -5.00
C VAL A 43 -9.09 -3.58 -3.69
N THR A 44 -9.80 -4.66 -3.40
CA THR A 44 -10.57 -4.79 -2.15
C THR A 44 -9.68 -4.66 -0.92
N TYR A 45 -8.52 -5.31 -0.94
CA TYR A 45 -7.53 -5.25 0.15
C TYR A 45 -7.01 -3.82 0.34
N ALA A 46 -6.63 -3.15 -0.74
CA ALA A 46 -6.13 -1.77 -0.68
C ALA A 46 -7.19 -0.81 -0.15
N ILE A 47 -8.44 -0.94 -0.61
CA ILE A 47 -9.57 -0.12 -0.11
C ILE A 47 -9.79 -0.38 1.38
N HIS A 48 -9.75 -1.64 1.81
CA HIS A 48 -9.87 -1.99 3.23
C HIS A 48 -8.77 -1.33 4.07
N ALA A 49 -7.53 -1.37 3.61
CA ALA A 49 -6.41 -0.71 4.29
C ALA A 49 -6.64 0.80 4.42
N TRP A 50 -7.11 1.43 3.36
CA TRP A 50 -7.43 2.85 3.35
C TRP A 50 -8.61 3.18 4.30
N GLU A 51 -9.70 2.46 4.19
CA GLU A 51 -10.89 2.68 5.05
C GLU A 51 -10.57 2.44 6.53
N SER A 52 -9.67 1.51 6.83
CA SER A 52 -9.22 1.18 8.18
C SER A 52 -8.18 2.16 8.74
N GLY A 53 -7.73 3.12 7.95
CA GLY A 53 -6.81 4.16 8.41
C GLY A 53 -5.41 3.64 8.71
N TRP A 54 -4.90 2.69 7.94
CA TRP A 54 -3.55 2.17 8.17
C TRP A 54 -2.50 3.27 8.09
N GLY A 55 -1.53 3.18 9.00
CA GLY A 55 -0.40 4.09 9.04
C GLY A 55 0.72 3.69 8.08
N TYR A 56 1.75 4.51 8.09
CA TYR A 56 2.95 4.28 7.29
C TYR A 56 4.17 4.16 8.19
N VAL A 57 4.88 3.05 8.04
CA VAL A 57 6.22 2.86 8.63
C VAL A 57 7.07 2.14 7.59
N TRP A 58 8.22 2.71 7.27
CA TRP A 58 9.15 2.12 6.31
C TRP A 58 9.52 0.69 6.69
N GLY A 59 9.42 -0.21 5.72
CA GLY A 59 9.75 -1.61 5.92
C GLY A 59 8.64 -2.46 6.51
N THR A 60 7.44 -1.93 6.71
CA THR A 60 6.29 -2.71 7.16
C THR A 60 5.37 -3.07 5.98
N TYR A 61 4.52 -4.07 6.17
CA TYR A 61 3.72 -4.63 5.08
C TYR A 61 2.32 -5.06 5.54
N GLY A 62 1.73 -4.32 6.47
CA GLY A 62 0.33 -4.47 6.86
C GLY A 62 0.10 -5.14 8.23
N SER A 63 1.12 -5.59 8.90
CA SER A 63 1.00 -6.14 10.26
C SER A 63 0.68 -5.06 11.29
N VAL A 64 0.12 -5.45 12.41
CA VAL A 64 -0.05 -4.55 13.55
C VAL A 64 1.33 -4.09 14.05
N LEU A 65 1.50 -2.78 14.19
CA LEU A 65 2.73 -2.21 14.72
C LEU A 65 2.74 -2.37 16.25
N THR A 66 3.25 -3.50 16.70
CA THR A 66 3.47 -3.77 18.11
C THR A 66 4.71 -3.01 18.62
N ASP A 67 4.88 -2.91 19.93
CA ASP A 67 6.08 -2.32 20.53
C ASP A 67 7.34 -3.00 20.02
N SER A 68 7.33 -4.32 19.92
CA SER A 68 8.48 -5.09 19.46
C SER A 68 8.78 -4.88 17.98
N LEU A 69 7.77 -4.82 17.12
CA LEU A 69 7.95 -4.53 15.70
C LEU A 69 8.48 -3.10 15.51
N PHE A 70 7.93 -2.15 16.24
CA PHE A 70 8.38 -0.75 16.20
C PHE A 70 9.85 -0.63 16.60
N ALA A 71 10.24 -1.28 17.72
CA ALA A 71 11.63 -1.29 18.18
C ALA A 71 12.57 -1.91 17.13
N TYR A 72 12.14 -2.98 16.49
CA TYR A 72 12.92 -3.63 15.43
C TYR A 72 13.10 -2.69 14.22
N LYS A 73 12.06 -2.00 13.80
CA LYS A 73 12.15 -1.07 12.67
C LYS A 73 12.97 0.17 13.00
N LEU A 74 12.93 0.65 14.23
CA LEU A 74 13.80 1.74 14.69
C LEU A 74 15.28 1.36 14.59
N GLU A 75 15.62 0.15 14.97
CA GLU A 75 16.99 -0.37 14.86
C GLU A 75 17.40 -0.60 13.41
N GLN A 76 16.50 -1.16 12.61
CA GLN A 76 16.77 -1.50 11.21
C GLN A 76 16.91 -0.25 10.33
N TYR A 77 16.11 0.79 10.58
CA TYR A 77 16.04 2.01 9.78
C TYR A 77 16.12 3.26 10.66
N PRO A 78 17.29 3.58 11.22
CA PRO A 78 17.43 4.71 12.14
C PRO A 78 17.06 6.05 11.53
N ASP A 79 17.28 6.23 10.22
CA ASP A 79 16.89 7.47 9.53
C ASP A 79 15.45 7.41 9.02
N GLY A 80 15.07 6.35 8.31
CA GLY A 80 13.75 6.22 7.69
C GLY A 80 12.61 6.03 8.69
N VAL A 81 12.89 5.45 9.84
CA VAL A 81 11.91 5.23 10.93
C VAL A 81 12.25 6.09 12.14
N GLY A 82 13.52 6.09 12.56
CA GLY A 82 13.95 6.79 13.76
C GLY A 82 13.71 8.30 13.73
N SER A 83 13.88 8.93 12.57
CA SER A 83 13.61 10.37 12.39
C SER A 83 12.14 10.73 12.62
N TYR A 84 11.23 9.77 12.57
CA TYR A 84 9.80 9.95 12.74
C TYR A 84 9.25 9.24 13.99
N ALA A 85 10.13 8.82 14.89
CA ALA A 85 9.75 7.95 16.02
C ALA A 85 8.61 8.52 16.87
N ASP A 86 8.69 9.81 17.20
CA ASP A 86 7.65 10.46 18.02
C ASP A 86 6.31 10.52 17.30
N PHE A 87 6.33 10.84 16.01
CA PHE A 87 5.12 10.87 15.19
C PHE A 87 4.48 9.48 15.10
N ILE A 88 5.28 8.46 14.83
CA ILE A 88 4.81 7.07 14.70
C ILE A 88 4.21 6.59 16.02
N ARG A 89 4.88 6.88 17.13
CA ARG A 89 4.38 6.51 18.47
C ARG A 89 3.05 7.17 18.78
N ALA A 90 2.89 8.44 18.40
CA ALA A 90 1.68 9.19 18.66
C ALA A 90 0.51 8.81 17.74
N ASN A 91 0.78 8.34 16.52
CA ASN A 91 -0.26 8.20 15.49
C ASN A 91 -0.47 6.75 15.01
N TRP A 92 0.58 5.94 14.91
CA TRP A 92 0.50 4.65 14.24
C TRP A 92 0.71 3.44 15.14
N LEU A 93 1.36 3.59 16.28
CA LEU A 93 1.65 2.48 17.19
C LEU A 93 0.35 1.82 17.65
N GLY A 94 0.30 0.49 17.55
CA GLY A 94 -0.88 -0.30 17.92
C GLY A 94 -1.87 -0.52 16.77
N GLY A 95 -1.72 0.18 15.65
CA GLY A 95 -2.50 -0.03 14.43
C GLY A 95 -1.71 -0.78 13.37
N ARG A 96 -2.36 -1.10 12.26
CA ARG A 96 -1.65 -1.67 11.10
C ARG A 96 -0.89 -0.61 10.35
N THR A 97 0.30 -0.95 9.89
CA THR A 97 1.15 -0.06 9.10
C THR A 97 1.72 -0.77 7.90
N THR A 98 2.04 0.01 6.88
CA THR A 98 2.68 -0.48 5.66
C THR A 98 3.52 0.62 5.03
N ASP A 99 4.48 0.26 4.19
CA ASP A 99 5.07 1.21 3.24
C ASP A 99 4.42 1.05 1.86
N CYS A 100 4.92 1.77 0.86
CA CYS A 100 4.27 1.82 -0.45
C CYS A 100 4.15 0.44 -1.11
N VAL A 101 5.24 -0.29 -1.22
CA VAL A 101 5.24 -1.62 -1.83
C VAL A 101 4.77 -2.70 -0.85
N GLY A 102 4.89 -2.44 0.43
CA GLY A 102 4.38 -3.31 1.50
C GLY A 102 2.87 -3.51 1.43
N LEU A 103 2.13 -2.53 0.93
CA LEU A 103 0.69 -2.65 0.69
C LEU A 103 0.38 -3.80 -0.29
N ILE A 104 1.16 -3.90 -1.36
CA ILE A 104 1.02 -4.98 -2.36
C ILE A 104 1.54 -6.29 -1.79
N LYS A 105 2.73 -6.28 -1.20
CA LYS A 105 3.34 -7.49 -0.63
C LYS A 105 2.49 -8.08 0.48
N GLY A 106 1.92 -7.24 1.33
CA GLY A 106 1.03 -7.69 2.40
C GLY A 106 -0.18 -8.45 1.87
N TYR A 107 -0.78 -7.98 0.79
CA TYR A 107 -1.82 -8.74 0.10
C TYR A 107 -1.29 -10.10 -0.39
N GLY A 108 -0.14 -10.10 -1.06
CA GLY A 108 0.48 -11.33 -1.55
C GLY A 108 0.78 -12.34 -0.44
N TRP A 109 1.17 -11.86 0.72
CA TRP A 109 1.54 -12.69 1.89
C TRP A 109 0.37 -12.99 2.83
N LEU A 110 -0.81 -12.51 2.52
CA LEU A 110 -2.00 -12.79 3.35
C LEU A 110 -2.38 -14.26 3.26
N ASN A 111 -2.49 -14.91 4.42
CA ASN A 111 -3.11 -16.21 4.56
C ASN A 111 -4.59 -16.01 4.88
N PRO A 112 -5.51 -16.37 3.95
CA PRO A 112 -6.94 -16.11 4.16
C PRO A 112 -7.58 -17.02 5.21
N ASP A 113 -6.94 -18.15 5.53
CA ASP A 113 -7.48 -19.09 6.52
C ASP A 113 -7.20 -18.64 7.95
N THR A 114 -6.00 -18.08 8.18
CA THR A 114 -5.56 -17.62 9.51
C THR A 114 -5.71 -16.11 9.69
N MET A 115 -5.95 -15.37 8.60
CA MET A 115 -6.01 -13.90 8.59
C MET A 115 -4.72 -13.26 9.11
N THR A 116 -3.60 -13.89 8.78
CA THR A 116 -2.25 -13.39 9.10
C THR A 116 -1.48 -13.06 7.83
N ILE A 117 -0.59 -12.09 7.92
CA ILE A 117 0.32 -11.74 6.83
C ILE A 117 1.63 -12.46 7.10
N GLU A 118 1.96 -13.42 6.24
CA GLU A 118 3.07 -14.35 6.43
C GLU A 118 4.18 -14.06 5.41
N TYR A 119 5.23 -13.42 5.88
CA TYR A 119 6.36 -12.98 5.07
C TYR A 119 6.89 -14.08 4.15
N GLY A 120 7.03 -13.76 2.86
CA GLY A 120 7.67 -14.64 1.87
C GLY A 120 6.80 -15.78 1.36
N THR A 121 5.50 -15.78 1.64
CA THR A 121 4.59 -16.84 1.20
C THR A 121 3.92 -16.54 -0.15
N ASN A 122 3.20 -17.52 -0.68
CA ASN A 122 2.34 -17.44 -1.89
C ASN A 122 3.09 -16.99 -3.15
N GLY A 123 4.40 -17.22 -3.21
CA GLY A 123 5.20 -16.85 -4.38
C GLY A 123 5.47 -15.35 -4.54
N MET A 124 5.04 -14.52 -3.60
CA MET A 124 5.34 -13.08 -3.62
C MET A 124 6.71 -12.85 -3.00
N PRO A 125 7.71 -12.40 -3.79
CA PRO A 125 9.04 -12.11 -3.26
C PRO A 125 9.08 -10.77 -2.52
N ASP A 126 10.09 -10.59 -1.69
CA ASP A 126 10.33 -9.33 -0.99
C ASP A 126 11.08 -8.35 -1.90
N LEU A 127 10.30 -7.64 -2.72
CA LEU A 127 10.83 -6.65 -3.66
C LEU A 127 10.54 -5.23 -3.19
N GLY A 128 11.42 -4.31 -3.54
CA GLY A 128 11.15 -2.88 -3.45
C GLY A 128 10.25 -2.40 -4.59
N ALA A 129 9.78 -1.15 -4.51
CA ALA A 129 8.90 -0.56 -5.51
C ALA A 129 9.52 -0.57 -6.91
N ASN A 130 10.80 -0.20 -7.02
CA ASN A 130 11.49 -0.18 -8.33
C ASN A 130 11.66 -1.58 -8.90
N GLN A 131 12.04 -2.55 -8.07
CA GLN A 131 12.20 -3.94 -8.51
C GLN A 131 10.88 -4.53 -9.00
N MET A 132 9.77 -4.19 -8.35
CA MET A 132 8.45 -4.67 -8.76
C MET A 132 8.10 -4.16 -10.16
N TYR A 133 8.42 -2.91 -10.45
CA TYR A 133 8.26 -2.37 -11.80
C TYR A 133 9.23 -3.03 -12.79
N TYR A 134 10.53 -3.13 -12.47
CA TYR A 134 11.53 -3.69 -13.39
C TYR A 134 11.28 -5.17 -13.69
N ASN A 135 10.68 -5.91 -12.78
CA ASN A 135 10.38 -7.34 -12.98
C ASN A 135 9.08 -7.58 -13.73
N ALA A 136 8.27 -6.55 -13.98
CA ALA A 136 6.98 -6.71 -14.63
C ALA A 136 7.14 -7.08 -16.11
N SER A 137 6.42 -8.10 -16.55
CA SER A 137 6.36 -8.51 -17.97
C SER A 137 5.41 -7.64 -18.78
N VAL A 138 4.42 -7.04 -18.13
CA VAL A 138 3.41 -6.19 -18.76
C VAL A 138 3.42 -4.83 -18.08
N SER A 139 3.82 -3.81 -18.80
CA SER A 139 3.93 -2.44 -18.30
C SER A 139 3.86 -1.44 -19.45
N GLY A 140 3.74 -0.18 -19.14
CA GLY A 140 3.76 0.89 -20.12
C GLY A 140 3.86 2.26 -19.46
N THR A 141 3.96 3.30 -20.27
CA THR A 141 3.92 4.67 -19.80
C THR A 141 2.50 5.01 -19.30
N ILE A 142 2.41 5.93 -18.36
CA ILE A 142 1.14 6.21 -17.67
C ILE A 142 0.02 6.64 -18.63
N ASP A 143 0.36 7.32 -19.71
CA ASP A 143 -0.60 7.74 -20.73
C ASP A 143 -1.19 6.58 -21.53
N THR A 144 -0.59 5.41 -21.48
CA THR A 144 -1.08 4.19 -22.14
C THR A 144 -1.82 3.24 -21.20
N MET A 145 -2.01 3.62 -19.93
CA MET A 145 -2.59 2.72 -18.94
C MET A 145 -4.02 2.33 -19.30
N PRO A 146 -4.32 1.02 -19.42
CA PRO A 146 -5.69 0.58 -19.55
C PRO A 146 -6.47 0.80 -18.25
N ASP A 147 -7.78 0.96 -18.34
CA ASP A 147 -8.64 1.14 -17.17
C ASP A 147 -8.96 -0.21 -16.52
N ILE A 148 -7.95 -0.78 -15.89
CA ILE A 148 -8.06 -2.09 -15.22
C ILE A 148 -7.73 -1.90 -13.74
N PRO A 149 -8.74 -1.94 -12.85
CA PRO A 149 -8.47 -1.90 -11.41
C PRO A 149 -7.56 -3.05 -10.97
N GLY A 150 -6.61 -2.73 -10.11
CA GLY A 150 -5.61 -3.68 -9.63
C GLY A 150 -4.26 -3.55 -10.32
N LEU A 151 -4.16 -2.79 -11.41
CA LEU A 151 -2.85 -2.40 -11.93
C LEU A 151 -2.10 -1.58 -10.88
N ALA A 152 -0.79 -1.70 -10.86
CA ALA A 152 0.03 -0.78 -10.08
C ALA A 152 0.41 0.43 -10.92
N VAL A 153 0.55 1.56 -10.25
CA VAL A 153 1.12 2.79 -10.81
C VAL A 153 2.44 3.09 -10.11
N TRP A 154 3.40 3.60 -10.86
CA TRP A 154 4.77 3.68 -10.38
C TRP A 154 5.46 4.95 -10.89
N HIS A 155 6.30 5.50 -10.06
CA HIS A 155 7.40 6.38 -10.44
C HIS A 155 8.63 5.97 -9.61
N ASP A 156 9.80 6.45 -9.97
CA ASP A 156 11.03 6.08 -9.26
C ASP A 156 10.86 6.23 -7.75
N GLY A 157 11.03 5.13 -7.03
CA GLY A 157 10.96 5.07 -5.56
C GLY A 157 9.57 4.96 -4.96
N HIS A 158 8.49 4.87 -5.76
CA HIS A 158 7.12 4.80 -5.19
C HIS A 158 6.16 4.00 -6.07
N ILE A 159 5.18 3.37 -5.44
CA ILE A 159 4.18 2.53 -6.11
C ILE A 159 2.83 2.68 -5.40
N GLY A 160 1.76 2.57 -6.16
CA GLY A 160 0.40 2.59 -5.65
C GLY A 160 -0.49 1.61 -6.40
N VAL A 161 -1.71 1.43 -5.94
CA VAL A 161 -2.70 0.52 -6.53
C VAL A 161 -3.81 1.33 -7.18
N TYR A 162 -3.97 1.19 -8.50
CA TYR A 162 -5.09 1.78 -9.22
C TYR A 162 -6.38 1.03 -8.87
N ILE A 163 -7.42 1.76 -8.47
CA ILE A 163 -8.68 1.15 -8.03
C ILE A 163 -9.85 1.43 -8.97
N GLY A 164 -9.60 2.04 -10.13
CA GLY A 164 -10.63 2.41 -11.09
C GLY A 164 -11.07 3.87 -10.93
N ASP A 165 -11.84 4.35 -11.90
CA ASP A 165 -12.45 5.68 -11.91
C ASP A 165 -11.45 6.84 -11.72
N GLY A 166 -10.17 6.61 -12.07
CA GLY A 166 -9.15 7.63 -11.94
C GLY A 166 -8.60 7.81 -10.52
N TYR A 167 -8.72 6.80 -9.64
CA TYR A 167 -8.26 6.86 -8.25
C TYR A 167 -7.21 5.79 -7.95
N VAL A 168 -6.36 6.11 -6.98
CA VAL A 168 -5.27 5.26 -6.50
C VAL A 168 -5.35 5.18 -4.98
N ILE A 169 -5.10 3.99 -4.44
CA ILE A 169 -4.77 3.82 -3.03
C ILE A 169 -3.26 3.67 -2.92
N GLU A 170 -2.64 4.47 -2.08
CA GLU A 170 -1.19 4.44 -1.86
C GLU A 170 -0.84 4.66 -0.40
N ALA A 171 0.15 3.92 0.08
CA ALA A 171 0.82 4.26 1.34
C ALA A 171 1.81 5.38 1.01
N MET A 172 1.44 6.61 1.32
CA MET A 172 2.09 7.79 0.76
C MET A 172 3.42 8.12 1.45
N ASN A 173 3.38 8.33 2.73
CA ASN A 173 4.55 8.62 3.57
C ASN A 173 4.17 8.49 5.05
N THR A 174 5.16 8.65 5.93
CA THR A 174 4.97 8.48 7.38
C THR A 174 3.85 9.35 7.96
N LYS A 175 3.72 10.57 7.50
CA LYS A 175 2.75 11.52 8.08
C LYS A 175 1.33 11.33 7.54
N LYS A 176 1.19 10.74 6.36
CA LYS A 176 -0.10 10.60 5.68
C LYS A 176 -0.73 9.22 5.85
N GLY A 177 0.10 8.16 5.93
CA GLY A 177 -0.40 6.80 5.95
C GLY A 177 -0.95 6.35 4.60
N VAL A 178 -1.90 5.43 4.64
CA VAL A 178 -2.60 4.94 3.44
C VAL A 178 -3.73 5.91 3.09
N VAL A 179 -3.70 6.42 1.87
CA VAL A 179 -4.62 7.45 1.40
C VAL A 179 -5.18 7.11 0.02
N LYS A 180 -6.32 7.70 -0.30
CA LYS A 180 -6.90 7.66 -1.64
C LYS A 180 -6.58 8.98 -2.34
N THR A 181 -6.01 8.89 -3.54
CA THR A 181 -5.59 10.05 -4.33
C THR A 181 -6.15 9.94 -5.75
N LYS A 182 -6.20 11.07 -6.44
CA LYS A 182 -6.46 11.05 -7.89
C LYS A 182 -5.23 10.53 -8.62
N LEU A 183 -5.44 9.76 -9.67
CA LEU A 183 -4.38 9.30 -10.55
C LEU A 183 -3.57 10.46 -11.12
N GLU A 184 -4.27 11.51 -11.56
CA GLU A 184 -3.63 12.73 -12.06
C GLU A 184 -2.98 13.54 -10.93
N GLY A 185 -1.85 14.18 -11.25
CA GLY A 185 -1.19 15.12 -10.34
C GLY A 185 -0.25 14.48 -9.34
N ARG A 186 -0.10 13.15 -9.35
CA ARG A 186 0.82 12.45 -8.45
C ARG A 186 2.20 12.20 -9.08
N GLY A 187 2.38 12.48 -10.37
CA GLY A 187 3.65 12.26 -11.05
C GLY A 187 3.95 10.81 -11.38
N TRP A 188 2.93 9.96 -11.42
CA TRP A 188 3.11 8.58 -11.90
C TRP A 188 3.66 8.58 -13.32
N THR A 189 4.66 7.75 -13.58
CA THR A 189 5.31 7.70 -14.89
C THR A 189 4.94 6.45 -15.68
N HIS A 190 4.67 5.35 -14.99
CA HIS A 190 4.39 4.06 -15.60
C HIS A 190 3.29 3.32 -14.85
N TRP A 191 2.70 2.35 -15.53
CA TRP A 191 1.81 1.35 -14.96
C TRP A 191 2.38 -0.04 -15.20
N LEU A 192 1.93 -1.01 -14.41
CA LEU A 192 2.37 -2.40 -14.56
C LEU A 192 1.29 -3.37 -14.06
N GLN A 193 1.28 -4.57 -14.65
CA GLN A 193 0.70 -5.73 -13.99
C GLN A 193 1.73 -6.26 -12.99
N ILE A 194 1.29 -6.46 -11.75
CA ILE A 194 2.14 -7.07 -10.74
C ILE A 194 2.33 -8.54 -11.12
N GLU A 195 3.58 -8.95 -11.30
CA GLU A 195 3.93 -10.27 -11.85
C GLU A 195 3.34 -11.44 -11.07
N TYR A 196 3.08 -11.24 -9.79
CA TYR A 196 2.75 -12.31 -8.84
C TYR A 196 1.26 -12.40 -8.52
N ILE A 197 0.42 -11.66 -9.21
CA ILE A 197 -1.05 -11.74 -9.08
C ILE A 197 -1.69 -11.94 -10.45
N ASN A 198 -2.92 -12.47 -10.45
CA ASN A 198 -3.65 -12.81 -11.67
C ASN A 198 -4.52 -11.63 -12.12
N TYR A 199 -4.45 -11.31 -13.40
CA TYR A 199 -5.24 -10.25 -14.06
C TYR A 199 -6.30 -10.80 -15.02
N ASP A 200 -6.45 -12.11 -15.13
CA ASP A 200 -7.41 -12.76 -16.04
C ASP A 200 -8.83 -12.82 -15.46
#